data_f99a2b7ccd0f512410658d3d9454b9dc
#
_entry.id   f99a2b7ccd0f512410658d3d9454b9dc
#
_cell.length_a   1.000
_cell.length_b   1.000
_cell.length_c   1.000
_cell.angle_alpha   90.00
_cell.angle_beta   90.00
_cell.angle_gamma   90.00
#
_symmetry.space_group_name_H-M   'P 1'
#
loop_
_entity.id
_entity.type
_entity.pdbx_description
1 polymer ?
#
loop_
_entity_poly.entity_id
_entity_poly.type
_entity_poly.pdbx_seq_one_letter_code
_entity_poly.pdbx_strand_id
1 'polypeptide(L)'
;MTLELLGAFGKSFLFVVAALLPIVNPAATAPIFLGLTEGASPTTRALLARRIARNMFWLLLGAMLVGSYVLEFFGISLPIVRVGGGMIVAATAWRLLTATQATVDSRTELAESFTPDMARRQAFYPLTFPVSCGPGSIAAAITVGVSLADARLSLSLARMGGGVLALLSVAVLLYFAFRYAQQLLKPLGEAGSVIFLRLSAFILLCLGVQIVWDGVYELGVAMLRDGMLPLHS
;
A
#
# COMPACT_ATOMS: atom_id res chain seq x y z
N MET A 1 22.49 24.96 -4.41
CA MET A 1 21.02 25.02 -4.55
C MET A 1 20.49 23.95 -5.50
N THR A 2 20.91 23.88 -6.78
CA THR A 2 20.43 22.82 -7.71
C THR A 2 20.83 21.40 -7.30
N LEU A 3 22.05 21.17 -6.86
CA LEU A 3 22.53 19.87 -6.37
C LEU A 3 21.80 19.42 -5.08
N GLU A 4 21.51 20.34 -4.18
CA GLU A 4 20.74 20.09 -2.95
C GLU A 4 19.30 19.68 -3.27
N LEU A 5 18.65 20.38 -4.20
CA LEU A 5 17.29 20.05 -4.65
C LEU A 5 17.23 18.68 -5.34
N LEU A 6 18.19 18.39 -6.21
CA LEU A 6 18.28 17.09 -6.89
C LEU A 6 18.54 15.97 -5.88
N GLY A 7 19.41 16.19 -4.90
CA GLY A 7 19.66 15.26 -3.80
C GLY A 7 18.42 15.03 -2.93
N ALA A 8 17.67 16.09 -2.61
CA ALA A 8 16.42 15.99 -1.85
C ALA A 8 15.36 15.20 -2.63
N PHE A 9 15.20 15.47 -3.93
CA PHE A 9 14.30 14.74 -4.83
C PHE A 9 14.63 13.24 -4.86
N GLY A 10 15.90 12.88 -5.11
CA GLY A 10 16.32 11.48 -5.21
C GLY A 10 16.18 10.73 -3.89
N LYS A 11 16.55 11.34 -2.75
CA LYS A 11 16.36 10.75 -1.43
C LYS A 11 14.89 10.50 -1.11
N SER A 12 14.03 11.46 -1.43
CA SER A 12 12.58 11.31 -1.22
C SER A 12 11.98 10.25 -2.13
N PHE A 13 12.41 10.16 -3.38
CA PHE A 13 12.01 9.08 -4.27
C PHE A 13 12.32 7.70 -3.68
N LEU A 14 13.57 7.48 -3.27
CA LEU A 14 13.99 6.21 -2.68
C LEU A 14 13.25 5.92 -1.37
N PHE A 15 13.09 6.92 -0.51
CA PHE A 15 12.36 6.79 0.76
C PHE A 15 10.91 6.36 0.54
N VAL A 16 10.20 7.00 -0.39
CA VAL A 16 8.78 6.69 -0.67
C VAL A 16 8.63 5.30 -1.30
N VAL A 17 9.53 4.93 -2.24
CA VAL A 17 9.54 3.57 -2.79
C VAL A 17 9.79 2.55 -1.70
N ALA A 18 10.79 2.75 -0.85
CA ALA A 18 11.11 1.84 0.23
C ALA A 18 9.98 1.69 1.26
N ALA A 19 9.24 2.79 1.54
CA ALA A 19 8.12 2.76 2.46
C ALA A 19 6.87 2.09 1.88
N LEU A 20 6.50 2.40 0.64
CA LEU A 20 5.20 1.99 0.09
C LEU A 20 5.26 0.67 -0.69
N LEU A 21 6.35 0.37 -1.39
CA LEU A 21 6.44 -0.83 -2.22
C LEU A 21 6.26 -2.14 -1.43
N PRO A 22 6.85 -2.33 -0.23
CA PRO A 22 6.64 -3.53 0.56
C PRO A 22 5.19 -3.66 1.07
N ILE A 23 4.53 -2.55 1.38
CA ILE A 23 3.15 -2.53 1.91
C ILE A 23 2.14 -2.81 0.79
N VAL A 24 2.31 -2.19 -0.38
CA VAL A 24 1.49 -2.45 -1.58
C VAL A 24 1.71 -3.88 -2.07
N ASN A 25 2.94 -4.39 -1.93
CA ASN A 25 3.37 -5.75 -2.20
C ASN A 25 2.80 -6.34 -3.52
N PRO A 26 3.21 -5.80 -4.69
CA PRO A 26 2.69 -6.26 -5.98
C PRO A 26 2.89 -7.75 -6.23
N ALA A 27 3.95 -8.32 -5.65
CA ALA A 27 4.29 -9.72 -5.79
C ALA A 27 3.27 -10.63 -5.08
N ALA A 28 2.86 -10.29 -3.84
CA ALA A 28 1.87 -11.07 -3.09
C ALA A 28 0.44 -10.83 -3.59
N THR A 29 0.14 -9.65 -4.13
CA THR A 29 -1.19 -9.33 -4.62
C THR A 29 -1.45 -9.87 -6.04
N ALA A 30 -0.41 -10.16 -6.83
CA ALA A 30 -0.56 -10.72 -8.17
C ALA A 30 -1.27 -12.09 -8.22
N PRO A 31 -0.97 -13.09 -7.37
CA PRO A 31 -1.73 -14.33 -7.30
C PRO A 31 -3.20 -14.11 -6.91
N ILE A 32 -3.45 -13.20 -5.96
CA ILE A 32 -4.81 -12.86 -5.52
C ILE A 32 -5.58 -12.22 -6.68
N PHE A 33 -4.94 -11.32 -7.43
CA PHE A 33 -5.52 -10.72 -8.63
C PHE A 33 -5.89 -11.77 -9.67
N LEU A 34 -5.03 -12.77 -9.91
CA LEU A 34 -5.33 -13.87 -10.84
C LEU A 34 -6.53 -14.69 -10.38
N GLY A 35 -6.59 -15.09 -9.11
CA GLY A 35 -7.72 -15.82 -8.57
C GLY A 35 -9.04 -15.04 -8.67
N LEU A 36 -9.02 -13.73 -8.33
CA LEU A 36 -10.20 -12.86 -8.42
C LEU A 36 -10.61 -12.52 -9.86
N THR A 37 -9.76 -12.78 -10.84
CA THR A 37 -10.03 -12.55 -12.28
C THR A 37 -10.00 -13.84 -13.08
N GLU A 38 -10.22 -14.97 -12.43
CA GLU A 38 -10.36 -16.25 -13.11
C GLU A 38 -11.51 -16.18 -14.13
N GLY A 39 -11.34 -16.81 -15.28
CA GLY A 39 -12.30 -16.69 -16.40
C GLY A 39 -12.22 -15.38 -17.20
N ALA A 40 -11.56 -14.33 -16.71
CA ALA A 40 -11.39 -13.09 -17.45
C ALA A 40 -10.39 -13.24 -18.61
N SER A 41 -10.72 -12.64 -19.77
CA SER A 41 -9.82 -12.62 -20.92
C SER A 41 -8.51 -11.86 -20.62
N PRO A 42 -7.40 -12.15 -21.33
CA PRO A 42 -6.15 -11.40 -21.19
C PRO A 42 -6.31 -9.89 -21.40
N THR A 43 -7.22 -9.48 -22.30
CA THR A 43 -7.55 -8.08 -22.56
C THR A 43 -8.28 -7.44 -21.39
N THR A 44 -9.22 -8.15 -20.79
CA THR A 44 -9.97 -7.70 -19.60
C THR A 44 -9.03 -7.56 -18.39
N ARG A 45 -8.14 -8.54 -18.19
CA ARG A 45 -7.11 -8.46 -17.13
C ARG A 45 -6.18 -7.27 -17.30
N ALA A 46 -5.72 -7.00 -18.53
CA ALA A 46 -4.89 -5.83 -18.81
C ALA A 46 -5.60 -4.50 -18.53
N LEU A 47 -6.89 -4.42 -18.87
CA LEU A 47 -7.74 -3.25 -18.56
C LEU A 47 -7.89 -3.07 -17.05
N LEU A 48 -8.15 -4.15 -16.31
CA LEU A 48 -8.24 -4.14 -14.85
C LEU A 48 -6.93 -3.71 -14.20
N ALA A 49 -5.81 -4.30 -14.59
CA ALA A 49 -4.49 -3.94 -14.09
C ALA A 49 -4.20 -2.44 -14.24
N ARG A 50 -4.51 -1.87 -15.42
CA ARG A 50 -4.36 -0.43 -15.68
C ARG A 50 -5.27 0.42 -14.80
N ARG A 51 -6.52 0.01 -14.58
CA ARG A 51 -7.47 0.74 -13.74
C ARG A 51 -7.09 0.69 -12.28
N ILE A 52 -6.71 -0.48 -11.78
CA ILE A 52 -6.27 -0.69 -10.39
C ILE A 52 -5.05 0.19 -10.11
N ALA A 53 -4.02 0.12 -10.97
CA ALA A 53 -2.82 0.93 -10.80
C ALA A 53 -3.11 2.44 -10.79
N ARG A 54 -3.98 2.90 -11.69
CA ARG A 54 -4.42 4.30 -11.73
C ARG A 54 -5.21 4.70 -10.48
N ASN A 55 -6.14 3.87 -10.04
CA ASN A 55 -6.95 4.14 -8.85
C ASN A 55 -6.07 4.16 -7.60
N MET A 56 -5.15 3.21 -7.46
CA MET A 56 -4.17 3.18 -6.38
C MET A 56 -3.31 4.45 -6.37
N PHE A 57 -2.80 4.87 -7.53
CA PHE A 57 -2.01 6.09 -7.64
C PHE A 57 -2.77 7.31 -7.10
N TRP A 58 -4.00 7.53 -7.56
CA TRP A 58 -4.80 8.67 -7.12
C TRP A 58 -5.20 8.59 -5.65
N LEU A 59 -5.52 7.39 -5.15
CA LEU A 59 -5.87 7.17 -3.76
C LEU A 59 -4.69 7.47 -2.83
N LEU A 60 -3.51 6.93 -3.14
CA LEU A 60 -2.30 7.17 -2.33
C LEU A 60 -1.77 8.59 -2.49
N LEU A 61 -1.89 9.20 -3.67
CA LEU A 61 -1.55 10.60 -3.89
C LEU A 61 -2.45 11.51 -3.04
N GLY A 62 -3.75 11.28 -3.06
CA GLY A 62 -4.69 12.00 -2.20
C GLY A 62 -4.37 11.83 -0.73
N ALA A 63 -4.10 10.61 -0.27
CA ALA A 63 -3.69 10.33 1.10
C ALA A 63 -2.37 11.05 1.47
N MET A 64 -1.38 11.04 0.59
CA MET A 64 -0.09 11.70 0.80
C MET A 64 -0.19 13.23 0.88
N LEU A 65 -1.05 13.86 0.06
CA LEU A 65 -1.16 15.31 -0.02
C LEU A 65 -2.15 15.92 0.98
N VAL A 66 -3.24 15.21 1.26
CA VAL A 66 -4.39 15.76 2.01
C VAL A 66 -4.63 15.01 3.32
N GLY A 67 -4.09 13.79 3.44
CA GLY A 67 -4.41 12.91 4.55
C GLY A 67 -4.09 13.49 5.93
N SER A 68 -2.98 14.22 6.09
CA SER A 68 -2.63 14.86 7.35
C SER A 68 -3.63 15.94 7.78
N TYR A 69 -4.14 16.74 6.86
CA TYR A 69 -5.16 17.76 7.15
C TYR A 69 -6.49 17.12 7.57
N VAL A 70 -6.83 15.98 6.94
CA VAL A 70 -8.04 15.22 7.33
C VAL A 70 -7.87 14.68 8.75
N LEU A 71 -6.71 14.14 9.09
CA LEU A 71 -6.45 13.61 10.44
C LEU A 71 -6.49 14.74 11.49
N GLU A 72 -5.90 15.87 11.19
CA GLU A 72 -5.90 17.05 12.05
C GLU A 72 -7.33 17.55 12.30
N PHE A 73 -8.17 17.61 11.25
CA PHE A 73 -9.58 17.96 11.38
C PHE A 73 -10.35 17.04 12.33
N PHE A 74 -10.04 15.74 12.36
CA PHE A 74 -10.65 14.78 13.29
C PHE A 74 -9.93 14.70 14.65
N GLY A 75 -8.86 15.45 14.86
CA GLY A 75 -8.05 15.37 16.08
C GLY A 75 -7.30 14.06 16.25
N ILE A 76 -7.04 13.33 15.15
CA ILE A 76 -6.35 12.03 15.14
C ILE A 76 -4.85 12.25 14.93
N SER A 77 -4.04 11.81 15.89
CA SER A 77 -2.60 11.89 15.73
C SER A 77 -2.05 10.83 14.78
N LEU A 78 -0.95 11.16 14.10
CA LEU A 78 -0.29 10.26 13.14
C LEU A 78 0.16 8.92 13.76
N PRO A 79 0.71 8.87 14.99
CA PRO A 79 1.03 7.60 15.65
C PRO A 79 -0.18 6.68 15.83
N ILE A 80 -1.37 7.22 16.14
CA ILE A 80 -2.61 6.43 16.24
C ILE A 80 -2.98 5.82 14.89
N VAL A 81 -2.81 6.56 13.80
CA VAL A 81 -3.05 6.04 12.44
C VAL A 81 -2.07 4.92 12.08
N ARG A 82 -0.80 5.04 12.50
CA ARG A 82 0.20 3.97 12.33
C ARG A 82 -0.22 2.71 13.09
N VAL A 83 -0.63 2.83 14.34
CA VAL A 83 -1.10 1.68 15.12
C VAL A 83 -2.31 1.03 14.45
N GLY A 84 -3.35 1.79 14.12
CA GLY A 84 -4.55 1.27 13.46
C GLY A 84 -4.26 0.67 12.07
N GLY A 85 -3.49 1.38 11.24
CA GLY A 85 -3.09 0.92 9.92
C GLY A 85 -2.22 -0.34 9.97
N GLY A 86 -1.25 -0.38 10.87
CA GLY A 86 -0.37 -1.54 11.09
C GLY A 86 -1.15 -2.77 11.56
N MET A 87 -2.11 -2.62 12.46
CA MET A 87 -3.00 -3.72 12.88
C MET A 87 -3.80 -4.29 11.71
N ILE A 88 -4.33 -3.44 10.82
CA ILE A 88 -5.08 -3.90 9.64
C ILE A 88 -4.16 -4.62 8.66
N VAL A 89 -2.93 -4.13 8.45
CA VAL A 89 -1.92 -4.83 7.63
C VAL A 89 -1.60 -6.20 8.22
N ALA A 90 -1.31 -6.28 9.52
CA ALA A 90 -1.02 -7.53 10.21
C ALA A 90 -2.20 -8.52 10.15
N ALA A 91 -3.42 -8.05 10.38
CA ALA A 91 -4.63 -8.88 10.29
C ALA A 91 -4.87 -9.40 8.86
N THR A 92 -4.63 -8.57 7.85
CA THR A 92 -4.76 -8.97 6.44
C THR A 92 -3.71 -10.03 6.08
N ALA A 93 -2.46 -9.80 6.50
CA ALA A 93 -1.36 -10.74 6.29
C ALA A 93 -1.62 -12.08 6.99
N TRP A 94 -2.13 -12.06 8.22
CA TRP A 94 -2.52 -13.25 8.95
C TRP A 94 -3.59 -14.06 8.20
N ARG A 95 -4.61 -13.39 7.68
CA ARG A 95 -5.65 -14.04 6.86
C ARG A 95 -5.10 -14.66 5.58
N LEU A 96 -4.11 -14.06 4.94
CA LEU A 96 -3.43 -14.63 3.77
C LEU A 96 -2.57 -15.84 4.14
N LEU A 97 -1.90 -15.80 5.30
CA LEU A 97 -1.08 -16.90 5.81
C LEU A 97 -1.91 -18.14 6.16
N THR A 98 -3.09 -17.93 6.77
CA THR A 98 -3.97 -18.99 7.27
C THR A 98 -5.04 -19.42 6.26
N ALA A 99 -5.12 -18.74 5.10
CA ALA A 99 -6.07 -19.11 4.05
C ALA A 99 -5.84 -20.56 3.58
N THR A 100 -6.89 -21.38 3.67
CA THR A 100 -6.90 -22.76 3.16
C THR A 100 -7.30 -22.71 1.68
N GLN A 101 -6.89 -23.71 0.89
CA GLN A 101 -7.24 -23.86 -0.54
C GLN A 101 -8.76 -23.69 -0.76
N ALA A 102 -9.58 -24.27 0.12
CA ALA A 102 -11.04 -24.16 0.07
C ALA A 102 -11.58 -22.71 0.19
N THR A 103 -10.83 -21.81 0.84
CA THR A 103 -11.22 -20.39 0.95
C THR A 103 -10.86 -19.59 -0.31
N VAL A 104 -9.90 -20.08 -1.07
CA VAL A 104 -9.54 -19.52 -2.40
C VAL A 104 -10.57 -20.00 -3.42
N ASP A 105 -10.96 -21.27 -3.37
CA ASP A 105 -11.91 -21.89 -4.29
C ASP A 105 -13.33 -21.29 -4.16
N SER A 106 -13.80 -21.02 -2.93
CA SER A 106 -15.11 -20.36 -2.72
C SER A 106 -15.14 -18.90 -3.18
N ARG A 107 -13.99 -18.24 -3.36
CA ARG A 107 -13.90 -16.93 -4.00
C ARG A 107 -13.91 -17.02 -5.53
N THR A 108 -13.50 -18.16 -6.06
CA THR A 108 -13.48 -18.48 -7.49
C THR A 108 -14.91 -18.75 -8.01
N GLU A 109 -15.79 -19.36 -7.22
CA GLU A 109 -17.21 -19.59 -7.57
C GLU A 109 -18.00 -18.26 -7.77
N LEU A 110 -17.56 -17.16 -7.17
CA LEU A 110 -18.13 -15.83 -7.41
C LEU A 110 -17.65 -15.19 -8.73
N ALA A 111 -16.75 -15.85 -9.45
CA ALA A 111 -16.15 -15.36 -10.71
C ALA A 111 -16.91 -15.82 -11.97
N GLU A 112 -18.10 -16.37 -11.84
CA GLU A 112 -18.91 -16.75 -13.00
C GLU A 112 -19.23 -15.53 -13.87
N SER A 113 -18.67 -15.53 -15.07
CA SER A 113 -18.85 -14.57 -16.17
C SER A 113 -18.37 -13.13 -15.91
N PHE A 114 -17.05 -12.92 -15.91
CA PHE A 114 -16.47 -11.57 -15.92
C PHE A 114 -16.83 -10.82 -17.23
N THR A 115 -17.90 -10.03 -17.18
CA THR A 115 -18.19 -9.08 -18.26
C THR A 115 -17.33 -7.82 -18.12
N PRO A 116 -17.00 -7.09 -19.22
CA PRO A 116 -16.24 -5.84 -19.16
C PRO A 116 -16.88 -4.78 -18.26
N ASP A 117 -18.19 -4.79 -18.07
CA ASP A 117 -18.91 -3.87 -17.19
C ASP A 117 -18.79 -4.25 -15.72
N MET A 118 -18.81 -5.54 -15.39
CA MET A 118 -18.48 -6.02 -14.03
C MET A 118 -17.03 -5.70 -13.69
N ALA A 119 -16.11 -5.92 -14.61
CA ALA A 119 -14.71 -5.53 -14.46
C ALA A 119 -14.55 -4.03 -14.15
N ARG A 120 -15.38 -3.18 -14.73
CA ARG A 120 -15.37 -1.74 -14.45
C ARG A 120 -15.79 -1.41 -13.02
N ARG A 121 -16.83 -2.06 -12.52
CA ARG A 121 -17.36 -1.86 -11.16
C ARG A 121 -16.40 -2.44 -10.10
N GLN A 122 -15.84 -3.60 -10.37
CA GLN A 122 -14.95 -4.30 -9.42
C GLN A 122 -13.51 -3.75 -9.42
N ALA A 123 -13.11 -2.93 -10.40
CA ALA A 123 -11.76 -2.36 -10.44
C ALA A 123 -11.42 -1.52 -9.20
N PHE A 124 -12.37 -0.79 -8.62
CA PHE A 124 -12.15 -0.04 -7.39
C PHE A 124 -12.36 -0.93 -6.17
N TYR A 125 -13.54 -1.51 -6.02
CA TYR A 125 -13.88 -2.44 -4.94
C TYR A 125 -14.28 -3.80 -5.52
N PRO A 126 -13.63 -4.90 -5.11
CA PRO A 126 -12.61 -5.00 -4.05
C PRO A 126 -11.15 -4.90 -4.56
N LEU A 127 -10.89 -4.77 -5.87
CA LEU A 127 -9.56 -5.02 -6.45
C LEU A 127 -8.53 -3.91 -6.12
N THR A 128 -8.90 -2.62 -6.19
CA THR A 128 -8.02 -1.56 -5.71
C THR A 128 -8.08 -1.51 -4.18
N PHE A 129 -9.25 -1.32 -3.61
CA PHE A 129 -9.47 -1.26 -2.17
C PHE A 129 -10.39 -2.41 -1.75
N PRO A 130 -10.01 -3.27 -0.80
CA PRO A 130 -8.78 -3.23 0.02
C PRO A 130 -7.62 -4.10 -0.51
N VAL A 131 -7.76 -4.81 -1.65
CA VAL A 131 -6.81 -5.86 -2.06
C VAL A 131 -5.43 -5.31 -2.42
N SER A 132 -5.37 -4.31 -3.32
CA SER A 132 -4.09 -3.74 -3.77
C SER A 132 -3.61 -2.57 -2.93
N CYS A 133 -4.54 -1.85 -2.31
CA CYS A 133 -4.28 -0.65 -1.51
C CYS A 133 -5.23 -0.63 -0.32
N GLY A 134 -4.80 -1.24 0.76
CA GLY A 134 -5.57 -1.30 2.01
C GLY A 134 -5.37 -0.07 2.90
N PRO A 135 -6.06 0.00 4.06
CA PRO A 135 -5.92 1.08 5.03
C PRO A 135 -4.47 1.28 5.51
N GLY A 136 -3.67 0.22 5.58
CA GLY A 136 -2.25 0.30 5.90
C GLY A 136 -1.43 1.08 4.87
N SER A 137 -1.71 0.90 3.57
CA SER A 137 -1.06 1.67 2.51
C SER A 137 -1.44 3.14 2.55
N ILE A 138 -2.70 3.44 2.92
CA ILE A 138 -3.19 4.80 3.10
C ILE A 138 -2.50 5.46 4.29
N ALA A 139 -2.42 4.78 5.44
CA ALA A 139 -1.71 5.27 6.62
C ALA A 139 -0.24 5.54 6.34
N ALA A 140 0.44 4.64 5.62
CA ALA A 140 1.82 4.82 5.20
C ALA A 140 1.98 6.03 4.25
N ALA A 141 1.05 6.21 3.30
CA ALA A 141 1.09 7.35 2.38
C ALA A 141 0.90 8.69 3.12
N ILE A 142 0.01 8.76 4.11
CA ILE A 142 -0.15 9.94 4.98
C ILE A 142 1.14 10.23 5.74
N THR A 143 1.72 9.21 6.36
CA THR A 143 3.00 9.32 7.11
C THR A 143 4.13 9.85 6.22
N VAL A 144 4.24 9.30 5.03
CA VAL A 144 5.21 9.75 4.03
C VAL A 144 4.95 11.20 3.66
N GLY A 145 3.71 11.57 3.38
CA GLY A 145 3.34 12.94 3.02
C GLY A 145 3.78 13.97 4.06
N VAL A 146 3.55 13.69 5.35
CA VAL A 146 4.03 14.54 6.45
C VAL A 146 5.56 14.61 6.49
N SER A 147 6.24 13.49 6.26
CA SER A 147 7.72 13.43 6.29
C SER A 147 8.40 14.17 5.14
N LEU A 148 7.68 14.44 4.04
CA LEU A 148 8.19 15.17 2.87
C LEU A 148 8.09 16.69 3.04
N ALA A 149 7.28 17.19 3.97
CA ALA A 149 7.14 18.61 4.24
C ALA A 149 8.45 19.20 4.78
N ASP A 150 8.78 20.43 4.34
CA ASP A 150 9.94 21.19 4.79
C ASP A 150 9.55 22.67 4.92
N ALA A 151 10.19 23.39 5.83
CA ALA A 151 9.96 24.82 6.01
C ALA A 151 10.34 25.64 4.77
N ARG A 152 11.32 25.16 3.99
CA ARG A 152 11.74 25.78 2.72
C ARG A 152 10.87 25.25 1.58
N LEU A 153 10.07 26.11 0.98
CA LEU A 153 9.13 25.75 -0.10
C LEU A 153 9.81 25.02 -1.26
N SER A 154 11.01 25.48 -1.68
CA SER A 154 11.75 24.83 -2.77
C SER A 154 12.16 23.39 -2.47
N LEU A 155 12.55 23.10 -1.22
CA LEU A 155 12.88 21.75 -0.75
C LEU A 155 11.63 20.90 -0.62
N SER A 156 10.56 21.45 -0.07
CA SER A 156 9.27 20.78 0.04
C SER A 156 8.75 20.35 -1.34
N LEU A 157 8.79 21.24 -2.33
CA LEU A 157 8.41 20.94 -3.72
C LEU A 157 9.31 19.87 -4.36
N ALA A 158 10.62 19.92 -4.14
CA ALA A 158 11.54 18.91 -4.66
C ALA A 158 11.26 17.53 -4.03
N ARG A 159 11.05 17.47 -2.72
CA ARG A 159 10.72 16.22 -2.00
C ARG A 159 9.37 15.67 -2.43
N MET A 160 8.34 16.51 -2.53
CA MET A 160 7.02 16.09 -3.02
C MET A 160 7.09 15.59 -4.47
N GLY A 161 7.85 16.26 -5.35
CA GLY A 161 8.08 15.78 -6.71
C GLY A 161 8.72 14.40 -6.75
N GLY A 162 9.73 14.15 -5.90
CA GLY A 162 10.33 12.82 -5.73
C GLY A 162 9.31 11.79 -5.23
N GLY A 163 8.45 12.16 -4.27
CA GLY A 163 7.38 11.33 -3.76
C GLY A 163 6.32 10.96 -4.80
N VAL A 164 5.88 11.93 -5.60
CA VAL A 164 4.92 11.69 -6.69
C VAL A 164 5.50 10.76 -7.74
N LEU A 165 6.77 10.94 -8.13
CA LEU A 165 7.44 10.05 -9.08
C LEU A 165 7.57 8.63 -8.49
N ALA A 166 7.86 8.50 -7.21
CA ALA A 166 7.91 7.22 -6.52
C ALA A 166 6.55 6.51 -6.53
N LEU A 167 5.47 7.21 -6.21
CA LEU A 167 4.11 6.67 -6.29
C LEU A 167 3.76 6.21 -7.70
N LEU A 168 4.13 7.00 -8.71
CA LEU A 168 3.94 6.62 -10.11
C LEU A 168 4.72 5.35 -10.44
N SER A 169 5.98 5.25 -9.98
CA SER A 169 6.82 4.07 -10.18
C SER A 169 6.22 2.82 -9.52
N VAL A 170 5.71 2.93 -8.30
CA VAL A 170 5.02 1.83 -7.60
C VAL A 170 3.74 1.42 -8.35
N ALA A 171 2.96 2.39 -8.85
CA ALA A 171 1.75 2.11 -9.64
C ALA A 171 2.08 1.42 -10.97
N VAL A 172 3.15 1.84 -11.65
CA VAL A 172 3.63 1.20 -12.87
C VAL A 172 4.11 -0.22 -12.59
N LEU A 173 4.82 -0.43 -11.49
CA LEU A 173 5.28 -1.76 -11.09
C LEU A 173 4.08 -2.68 -10.78
N LEU A 174 3.06 -2.19 -10.06
CA LEU A 174 1.83 -2.93 -9.80
C LEU A 174 1.11 -3.28 -11.11
N TYR A 175 1.02 -2.33 -12.06
CA TYR A 175 0.45 -2.58 -13.37
C TYR A 175 1.15 -3.74 -14.09
N PHE A 176 2.47 -3.73 -14.13
CA PHE A 176 3.24 -4.79 -14.77
C PHE A 176 3.12 -6.12 -14.02
N ALA A 177 3.15 -6.11 -12.70
CA ALA A 177 2.94 -7.30 -11.88
C ALA A 177 1.59 -7.97 -12.18
N PHE A 178 0.50 -7.19 -12.28
CA PHE A 178 -0.82 -7.72 -12.59
C PHE A 178 -0.99 -8.11 -14.06
N ARG A 179 -0.47 -7.30 -14.96
CA ARG A 179 -0.54 -7.60 -16.40
C ARG A 179 0.17 -8.88 -16.78
N TYR A 180 1.31 -9.13 -16.16
CA TYR A 180 2.14 -10.31 -16.41
C TYR A 180 2.05 -11.36 -15.30
N ALA A 181 1.09 -11.25 -14.39
CA ALA A 181 0.93 -12.14 -13.24
C ALA A 181 0.94 -13.63 -13.62
N GLN A 182 0.20 -13.99 -14.68
CA GLN A 182 0.15 -15.37 -15.17
C GLN A 182 1.52 -15.87 -15.67
N GLN A 183 2.27 -15.03 -16.34
CA GLN A 183 3.60 -15.37 -16.86
C GLN A 183 4.65 -15.44 -15.75
N LEU A 184 4.53 -14.55 -14.74
CA LEU A 184 5.43 -14.51 -13.58
C LEU A 184 5.21 -15.71 -12.65
N LEU A 185 3.98 -16.20 -12.52
CA LEU A 185 3.65 -17.31 -11.63
C LEU A 185 3.75 -18.68 -12.31
N LYS A 186 3.66 -18.74 -13.65
CA LYS A 186 3.74 -19.98 -14.41
C LYS A 186 5.00 -20.82 -14.09
N PRO A 187 6.22 -20.25 -13.97
CA PRO A 187 7.41 -21.02 -13.65
C PRO A 187 7.42 -21.62 -12.24
N LEU A 188 6.67 -21.05 -11.30
CA LEU A 188 6.61 -21.52 -9.91
C LEU A 188 5.70 -22.76 -9.75
N GLY A 189 4.81 -23.02 -10.71
CA GLY A 189 3.77 -24.03 -10.56
C GLY A 189 2.78 -23.71 -9.43
N GLU A 190 1.85 -24.63 -9.17
CA GLU A 190 0.84 -24.43 -8.11
C GLU A 190 1.45 -24.38 -6.71
N ALA A 191 2.29 -25.36 -6.37
CA ALA A 191 2.95 -25.43 -5.06
C ALA A 191 3.87 -24.23 -4.80
N GLY A 192 4.66 -23.83 -5.80
CA GLY A 192 5.56 -22.67 -5.70
C GLY A 192 4.79 -21.36 -5.55
N SER A 193 3.66 -21.20 -6.22
CA SER A 193 2.79 -20.02 -6.09
C SER A 193 2.22 -19.90 -4.68
N VAL A 194 1.80 -21.01 -4.06
CA VAL A 194 1.31 -21.05 -2.67
C VAL A 194 2.43 -20.70 -1.68
N ILE A 195 3.62 -21.28 -1.85
CA ILE A 195 4.77 -20.98 -0.99
C ILE A 195 5.14 -19.49 -1.10
N PHE A 196 5.19 -18.97 -2.32
CA PHE A 196 5.51 -17.56 -2.58
C PHE A 196 4.49 -16.62 -1.95
N LEU A 197 3.19 -16.95 -2.05
CA LEU A 197 2.12 -16.18 -1.41
C LEU A 197 2.27 -16.18 0.11
N ARG A 198 2.53 -17.34 0.73
CA ARG A 198 2.72 -17.46 2.18
C ARG A 198 3.96 -16.71 2.68
N LEU A 199 5.07 -16.81 1.96
CA LEU A 199 6.30 -16.06 2.29
C LEU A 199 6.05 -14.55 2.22
N SER A 200 5.40 -14.08 1.16
CA SER A 200 5.03 -12.67 1.00
C SER A 200 4.06 -12.20 2.09
N ALA A 201 3.09 -13.05 2.47
CA ALA A 201 2.17 -12.77 3.57
C ALA A 201 2.90 -12.70 4.92
N PHE A 202 3.90 -13.55 5.16
CA PHE A 202 4.72 -13.48 6.37
C PHE A 202 5.52 -12.18 6.45
N ILE A 203 6.15 -11.76 5.34
CA ILE A 203 6.85 -10.46 5.28
C ILE A 203 5.88 -9.32 5.56
N LEU A 204 4.68 -9.36 4.98
CA LEU A 204 3.65 -8.35 5.21
C LEU A 204 3.18 -8.33 6.67
N LEU A 205 3.10 -9.49 7.33
CA LEU A 205 2.80 -9.58 8.77
C LEU A 205 3.87 -8.87 9.61
N CYS A 206 5.14 -9.15 9.33
CA CYS A 206 6.26 -8.50 10.02
C CYS A 206 6.23 -6.97 9.83
N LEU A 207 5.95 -6.50 8.61
CA LEU A 207 5.79 -5.07 8.32
C LEU A 207 4.62 -4.46 9.09
N GLY A 208 3.48 -5.13 9.16
CA GLY A 208 2.33 -4.68 9.94
C GLY A 208 2.67 -4.52 11.43
N VAL A 209 3.35 -5.52 12.01
CA VAL A 209 3.83 -5.48 13.40
C VAL A 209 4.84 -4.34 13.61
N GLN A 210 5.77 -4.13 12.67
CA GLN A 210 6.73 -3.02 12.73
C GLN A 210 6.04 -1.65 12.75
N ILE A 211 5.04 -1.45 11.88
CA ILE A 211 4.28 -0.19 11.82
C ILE A 211 3.53 0.06 13.14
N VAL A 212 2.94 -0.98 13.73
CA VAL A 212 2.31 -0.89 15.07
C VAL A 212 3.34 -0.49 16.12
N TRP A 213 4.49 -1.15 16.14
CA TRP A 213 5.56 -0.86 17.10
C TRP A 213 6.04 0.59 17.00
N ASP A 214 6.28 1.08 15.79
CA ASP A 214 6.71 2.47 15.55
C ASP A 214 5.66 3.47 16.07
N GLY A 215 4.37 3.20 15.83
CA GLY A 215 3.28 4.03 16.35
C GLY A 215 3.20 4.02 17.88
N VAL A 216 3.33 2.85 18.51
CA VAL A 216 3.31 2.70 19.97
C VAL A 216 4.54 3.40 20.59
N TYR A 217 5.71 3.22 20.00
CA TYR A 217 6.94 3.87 20.45
C TYR A 217 6.82 5.41 20.43
N GLU A 218 6.30 5.98 19.34
CA GLU A 218 6.09 7.43 19.25
C GLU A 218 5.08 7.94 20.31
N LEU A 219 3.99 7.20 20.56
CA LEU A 219 3.03 7.53 21.62
C LEU A 219 3.69 7.48 23.00
N GLY A 220 4.52 6.48 23.25
CA GLY A 220 5.27 6.37 24.50
C GLY A 220 6.25 7.54 24.72
N VAL A 221 6.98 7.91 23.68
CA VAL A 221 7.89 9.08 23.73
C VAL A 221 7.12 10.38 23.95
N ALA A 222 5.95 10.56 23.33
CA ALA A 222 5.10 11.74 23.55
C ALA A 222 4.62 11.81 25.00
N MET A 223 4.13 10.71 25.58
CA MET A 223 3.72 10.65 26.98
C MET A 223 4.83 11.01 27.96
N LEU A 224 6.06 10.53 27.69
CA LEU A 224 7.22 10.85 28.54
C LEU A 224 7.60 12.33 28.45
N ARG A 225 7.48 12.95 27.27
CA ARG A 225 7.74 14.38 27.08
C ARG A 225 6.70 15.24 27.81
N ASP A 226 5.43 14.91 27.68
CA ASP A 226 4.36 15.65 28.32
C ASP A 226 4.38 15.48 29.85
N GLY A 227 4.79 14.31 30.36
CA GLY A 227 4.97 14.05 31.79
C GLY A 227 6.25 14.63 32.39
N MET A 228 7.26 15.03 31.57
CA MET A 228 8.48 15.68 32.01
C MET A 228 8.41 17.22 31.96
N LEU A 229 7.41 17.81 31.30
CA LEU A 229 7.17 19.25 31.38
C LEU A 229 6.43 19.53 32.68
N PRO A 230 7.03 20.25 33.66
CA PRO A 230 6.31 20.68 34.84
C PRO A 230 5.14 21.55 34.40
N LEU A 231 3.96 21.22 34.91
CA LEU A 231 2.77 22.07 34.80
C LEU A 231 3.10 23.39 35.53
N HIS A 232 3.70 24.31 34.82
CA HIS A 232 3.77 25.69 35.33
C HIS A 232 2.38 26.27 35.23
N SER A 233 1.69 26.18 36.39
CA SER A 233 0.48 26.92 36.75
C SER A 233 0.68 28.43 36.67
#